data_0f4de4af000e4f4d198c10612716a5e4
#
_entry.id   0f4de4af000e4f4d198c10612716a5e4
#
_cell.length_a   1.000
_cell.length_b   1.000
_cell.length_c   1.000
_cell.angle_alpha   90.00
_cell.angle_beta   90.00
_cell.angle_gamma   90.00
#
_symmetry.space_group_name_H-M   'P 1'
#
loop_
_entity.id
_entity.type
_entity.pdbx_description
1 polymer ?
#
loop_
_entity_poly.entity_id
_entity_poly.type
_entity_poly.pdbx_seq_one_letter_code
_entity_poly.pdbx_strand_id
1 'polypeptide(L)'
;MLKEFAAVASMLKQAQGMSGKFQEVRDRIANLRCEGQAGGGMVTVEMSGLMKVLNCKIDPKLFQSGDREMVEELICSATNQALDKIREAQRNEMQQVTGGLNIPGLSDAFSGMGM
;
A
#
# COMPACT_ATOMS: atom_id res chain seq x y z
N MET A 1 20.62 -18.44 -35.68
CA MET A 1 21.44 -17.77 -34.68
C MET A 1 21.06 -16.29 -34.50
N LEU A 2 21.03 -15.52 -35.54
CA LEU A 2 20.70 -14.07 -35.41
C LEU A 2 19.26 -13.82 -34.96
N LYS A 3 18.31 -14.65 -35.40
CA LYS A 3 16.90 -14.53 -34.99
C LYS A 3 16.68 -14.81 -33.50
N GLU A 4 17.38 -15.82 -32.97
CA GLU A 4 17.31 -16.17 -31.58
C GLU A 4 17.92 -15.10 -30.67
N PHE A 5 19.02 -14.50 -31.15
CA PHE A 5 19.66 -13.42 -30.43
C PHE A 5 18.81 -12.16 -30.37
N ALA A 6 18.12 -11.84 -31.47
CA ALA A 6 17.19 -10.70 -31.53
C ALA A 6 15.99 -10.90 -30.59
N ALA A 7 15.47 -12.14 -30.51
CA ALA A 7 14.38 -12.47 -29.62
C ALA A 7 14.77 -12.30 -28.15
N VAL A 8 15.96 -12.79 -27.77
CA VAL A 8 16.49 -12.64 -26.41
C VAL A 8 16.72 -11.15 -26.08
N ALA A 9 17.29 -10.40 -27.00
CA ALA A 9 17.50 -8.95 -26.80
C ALA A 9 16.19 -8.21 -26.64
N SER A 10 15.14 -8.57 -27.40
CA SER A 10 13.81 -8.01 -27.27
C SER A 10 13.18 -8.34 -25.90
N MET A 11 13.34 -9.58 -25.42
CA MET A 11 12.86 -9.97 -24.10
C MET A 11 13.57 -9.20 -22.99
N LEU A 12 14.86 -8.97 -23.12
CA LEU A 12 15.64 -8.18 -22.15
C LEU A 12 15.18 -6.73 -22.14
N LYS A 13 14.88 -6.14 -23.29
CA LYS A 13 14.33 -4.79 -23.37
C LYS A 13 12.96 -4.69 -22.68
N GLN A 14 12.10 -5.67 -22.90
CA GLN A 14 10.79 -5.71 -22.26
C GLN A 14 10.93 -5.87 -20.73
N ALA A 15 11.84 -6.74 -20.28
CA ALA A 15 12.11 -6.93 -18.86
C ALA A 15 12.63 -5.66 -18.21
N GLN A 16 13.50 -4.92 -18.88
CA GLN A 16 14.01 -3.63 -18.39
C GLN A 16 12.90 -2.58 -18.28
N GLY A 17 12.00 -2.53 -19.29
CA GLY A 17 10.86 -1.64 -19.26
C GLY A 17 9.88 -1.96 -18.15
N MET A 18 9.64 -3.25 -17.89
CA MET A 18 8.82 -3.70 -16.77
C MET A 18 9.45 -3.35 -15.42
N SER A 19 10.76 -3.54 -15.28
CA SER A 19 11.50 -3.18 -14.08
C SER A 19 11.35 -1.69 -13.75
N GLY A 20 11.42 -0.83 -14.76
CA GLY A 20 11.21 0.60 -14.59
C GLY A 20 9.80 0.94 -14.12
N LYS A 21 8.78 0.27 -14.69
CA LYS A 21 7.40 0.46 -14.27
C LYS A 21 7.14 0.01 -12.84
N PHE A 22 7.70 -1.12 -12.45
CA PHE A 22 7.60 -1.61 -11.08
C PHE A 22 8.25 -0.65 -10.09
N GLN A 23 9.38 -0.04 -10.46
CA GLN A 23 10.05 0.93 -9.62
C GLN A 23 9.23 2.20 -9.47
N GLU A 24 8.61 2.69 -10.53
CA GLU A 24 7.70 3.83 -10.47
C GLU A 24 6.52 3.57 -9.52
N VAL A 25 5.92 2.37 -9.62
CA VAL A 25 4.83 1.98 -8.74
C VAL A 25 5.29 1.90 -7.29
N ARG A 26 6.47 1.33 -7.06
CA ARG A 26 7.05 1.26 -5.72
C ARG A 26 7.25 2.65 -5.13
N ASP A 27 7.74 3.60 -5.92
CA ASP A 27 7.95 4.97 -5.49
C ASP A 27 6.61 5.66 -5.18
N ARG A 28 5.59 5.44 -6.01
CA ARG A 28 4.25 5.97 -5.73
C ARG A 28 3.67 5.39 -4.45
N ILE A 29 3.83 4.09 -4.26
CA ILE A 29 3.37 3.42 -3.03
C ILE A 29 4.09 4.00 -1.81
N ALA A 30 5.41 4.18 -1.90
CA ALA A 30 6.19 4.76 -0.81
C ALA A 30 5.72 6.16 -0.42
N ASN A 31 5.19 6.92 -1.38
CA ASN A 31 4.69 8.28 -1.17
C ASN A 31 3.21 8.33 -0.77
N LEU A 32 2.51 7.20 -0.76
CA LEU A 32 1.12 7.16 -0.31
C LEU A 32 1.02 7.51 1.18
N ARG A 33 -0.05 8.20 1.51
CA ARG A 33 -0.39 8.56 2.90
C ARG A 33 -1.87 8.29 3.11
N CYS A 34 -2.18 7.55 4.17
CA CYS A 34 -3.55 7.31 4.56
C CYS A 34 -3.71 7.57 6.05
N GLU A 35 -4.89 8.03 6.44
CA GLU A 35 -5.24 8.27 7.83
C GLU A 35 -6.33 7.30 8.26
N GLY A 36 -6.15 6.71 9.43
CA GLY A 36 -7.18 5.98 10.14
C GLY A 36 -7.67 6.82 11.30
N GLN A 37 -8.95 6.78 11.55
CA GLN A 37 -9.57 7.53 12.65
C GLN A 37 -10.43 6.61 13.49
N ALA A 38 -10.53 6.89 14.76
CA ALA A 38 -11.41 6.20 15.69
C ALA A 38 -11.95 7.15 16.73
N GLY A 39 -13.09 6.80 17.33
CA GLY A 39 -13.73 7.61 18.35
C GLY A 39 -14.22 8.96 17.83
N GLY A 40 -14.77 9.00 16.61
CA GLY A 40 -15.25 10.25 16.04
C GLY A 40 -14.13 11.25 15.70
N GLY A 41 -12.95 10.75 15.42
CA GLY A 41 -11.77 11.56 15.10
C GLY A 41 -10.92 11.93 16.31
N MET A 42 -11.23 11.39 17.49
CA MET A 42 -10.42 11.68 18.68
C MET A 42 -9.03 11.06 18.60
N VAL A 43 -8.87 9.99 17.85
CA VAL A 43 -7.56 9.39 17.55
C VAL A 43 -7.40 9.31 16.04
N THR A 44 -6.29 9.83 15.53
CA THR A 44 -5.95 9.79 14.11
C THR A 44 -4.55 9.21 13.96
N VAL A 45 -4.42 8.18 13.12
CA VAL A 45 -3.13 7.55 12.81
C VAL A 45 -2.83 7.77 11.34
N GLU A 46 -1.66 8.34 11.06
CA GLU A 46 -1.16 8.50 9.69
C GLU A 46 -0.18 7.39 9.37
N MET A 47 -0.37 6.77 8.21
CA MET A 47 0.45 5.64 7.77
C MET A 47 0.96 5.87 6.35
N SER A 48 2.21 5.47 6.11
CA SER A 48 2.79 5.48 4.77
C SER A 48 2.38 4.24 3.98
N GLY A 49 2.55 4.31 2.65
CA GLY A 49 2.30 3.18 1.77
C GLY A 49 3.19 1.96 2.05
N LEU A 50 4.27 2.15 2.78
CA LEU A 50 5.16 1.07 3.23
C LEU A 50 4.71 0.47 4.56
N MET A 51 3.49 0.77 4.99
CA MET A 51 2.89 0.26 6.24
C MET A 51 3.63 0.73 7.49
N LYS A 52 4.23 1.92 7.44
CA LYS A 52 4.84 2.54 8.61
C LYS A 52 3.89 3.55 9.21
N VAL A 53 3.69 3.49 10.50
CA VAL A 53 2.97 4.53 11.25
C VAL A 53 3.90 5.74 11.33
N LEU A 54 3.43 6.87 10.80
CA LEU A 54 4.21 8.11 10.75
C LEU A 54 3.85 9.04 11.89
N ASN A 55 2.59 9.04 12.29
CA ASN A 55 2.09 9.96 13.29
C ASN A 55 0.84 9.38 13.95
N CYS A 56 0.65 9.71 15.22
CA CYS A 56 -0.54 9.39 15.97
C CYS A 56 -0.95 10.63 16.76
N LYS A 57 -2.16 11.12 16.49
CA LYS A 57 -2.71 12.28 17.19
C LYS A 57 -3.86 11.82 18.06
N ILE A 58 -3.80 12.23 19.32
CA ILE A 58 -4.83 11.96 20.32
C ILE A 58 -5.41 13.30 20.74
N ASP A 59 -6.74 13.42 20.68
CA ASP A 59 -7.42 14.63 21.15
C ASP A 59 -7.11 14.83 22.64
N PRO A 60 -6.74 16.05 23.05
CA PRO A 60 -6.45 16.32 24.46
C PRO A 60 -7.58 15.95 25.42
N LYS A 61 -8.82 16.09 24.99
CA LYS A 61 -10.00 15.72 25.81
C LYS A 61 -10.01 14.24 26.13
N LEU A 62 -9.65 13.38 25.15
CA LEU A 62 -9.58 11.94 25.35
C LEU A 62 -8.44 11.61 26.32
N PHE A 63 -7.29 12.23 26.14
CA PHE A 63 -6.13 12.02 27.01
C PHE A 63 -6.42 12.48 28.44
N GLN A 64 -7.11 13.60 28.59
CA GLN A 64 -7.46 14.16 29.91
C GLN A 64 -8.55 13.35 30.63
N SER A 65 -9.32 12.54 29.90
CA SER A 65 -10.38 11.71 30.47
C SER A 65 -9.86 10.68 31.48
N GLY A 66 -8.57 10.32 31.36
CA GLY A 66 -7.95 9.31 32.22
C GLY A 66 -8.38 7.87 31.89
N ASP A 67 -9.15 7.68 30.84
CA ASP A 67 -9.60 6.35 30.42
C ASP A 67 -8.55 5.71 29.51
N ARG A 68 -7.56 5.11 30.12
CA ARG A 68 -6.43 4.49 29.41
C ARG A 68 -6.89 3.38 28.46
N GLU A 69 -7.81 2.55 28.90
CA GLU A 69 -8.31 1.43 28.09
C GLU A 69 -8.98 1.92 26.81
N MET A 70 -9.78 3.00 26.90
CA MET A 70 -10.40 3.60 25.74
C MET A 70 -9.36 4.14 24.79
N VAL A 71 -8.33 4.82 25.28
CA VAL A 71 -7.23 5.35 24.45
C VAL A 71 -6.53 4.19 23.71
N GLU A 72 -6.22 3.12 24.42
CA GLU A 72 -5.56 1.96 23.83
C GLU A 72 -6.40 1.32 22.74
N GLU A 73 -7.69 1.12 22.98
CA GLU A 73 -8.61 0.56 21.97
C GLU A 73 -8.75 1.44 20.74
N LEU A 74 -8.86 2.75 20.95
CA LEU A 74 -9.02 3.68 19.82
C LEU A 74 -7.74 3.78 18.99
N ILE A 75 -6.56 3.69 19.60
CA ILE A 75 -5.29 3.64 18.86
C ILE A 75 -5.24 2.39 17.99
N CYS A 76 -5.58 1.24 18.53
CA CYS A 76 -5.64 -0.02 17.76
C CYS A 76 -6.60 0.09 16.60
N SER A 77 -7.79 0.60 16.85
CA SER A 77 -8.84 0.75 15.85
C SER A 77 -8.41 1.70 14.72
N ALA A 78 -7.86 2.86 15.07
CA ALA A 78 -7.38 3.84 14.09
C ALA A 78 -6.21 3.27 13.27
N THR A 79 -5.29 2.56 13.91
CA THR A 79 -4.16 1.92 13.23
C THR A 79 -4.63 0.87 12.23
N ASN A 80 -5.56 0.02 12.63
CA ASN A 80 -6.11 -1.02 11.74
C ASN A 80 -6.86 -0.40 10.57
N GLN A 81 -7.59 0.68 10.78
CA GLN A 81 -8.27 1.39 9.70
C GLN A 81 -7.27 1.99 8.71
N ALA A 82 -6.19 2.60 9.20
CA ALA A 82 -5.12 3.12 8.35
C ALA A 82 -4.48 2.00 7.54
N LEU A 83 -4.23 0.86 8.16
CA LEU A 83 -3.63 -0.31 7.51
C LEU A 83 -4.53 -0.85 6.39
N ASP A 84 -5.83 -0.94 6.63
CA ASP A 84 -6.79 -1.39 5.62
C ASP A 84 -6.81 -0.44 4.42
N LYS A 85 -6.78 0.87 4.66
CA LYS A 85 -6.73 1.87 3.60
C LYS A 85 -5.45 1.78 2.78
N ILE A 86 -4.31 1.57 3.43
CA ILE A 86 -3.02 1.43 2.75
C ILE A 86 -3.02 0.16 1.90
N ARG A 87 -3.53 -0.95 2.40
CA ARG A 87 -3.62 -2.21 1.64
C ARG A 87 -4.48 -2.04 0.38
N GLU A 88 -5.59 -1.35 0.50
CA GLU A 88 -6.45 -1.06 -0.64
C GLU A 88 -5.76 -0.15 -1.65
N ALA A 89 -5.09 0.90 -1.19
CA ALA A 89 -4.35 1.81 -2.04
C ALA A 89 -3.19 1.09 -2.77
N GLN A 90 -2.47 0.21 -2.09
CA GLN A 90 -1.44 -0.62 -2.71
C GLN A 90 -2.03 -1.52 -3.80
N ARG A 91 -3.17 -2.13 -3.52
CA ARG A 91 -3.85 -2.98 -4.49
C ARG A 91 -4.25 -2.21 -5.73
N ASN A 92 -4.79 -1.00 -5.56
CA ASN A 92 -5.18 -0.14 -6.68
C ASN A 92 -3.97 0.25 -7.53
N GLU A 93 -2.84 0.57 -6.92
CA GLU A 93 -1.61 0.88 -7.65
C GLU A 93 -1.10 -0.33 -8.44
N MET A 94 -1.15 -1.51 -7.86
CA MET A 94 -0.75 -2.74 -8.54
C MET A 94 -1.68 -3.07 -9.71
N GLN A 95 -2.97 -2.82 -9.57
CA GLN A 95 -3.93 -3.04 -10.67
C GLN A 95 -3.65 -2.14 -11.87
N GLN A 96 -3.19 -0.93 -11.67
CA GLN A 96 -2.81 -0.04 -12.76
C GLN A 96 -1.67 -0.60 -13.59
N VAL A 97 -0.72 -1.27 -12.95
CA VAL A 97 0.40 -1.93 -13.64
C VAL A 97 -0.07 -3.18 -14.37
N THR A 98 -0.85 -4.04 -13.69
CA THR A 98 -1.33 -5.31 -14.25
C THR A 98 -2.36 -5.09 -15.34
N GLY A 99 -3.16 -4.02 -15.25
CA GLY A 99 -4.14 -3.65 -16.27
C GLY A 99 -3.50 -3.33 -17.63
N GLY A 100 -2.24 -2.85 -17.63
CA GLY A 100 -1.49 -2.60 -18.85
C GLY A 100 -0.84 -3.83 -19.44
N LEU A 101 -0.67 -4.90 -18.67
CA LEU A 101 0.01 -6.13 -19.10
C LEU A 101 -0.93 -7.19 -19.66
N ASN A 102 -2.20 -7.17 -19.28
CA ASN A 102 -3.26 -8.06 -19.77
C ASN A 102 -2.84 -9.53 -19.83
N ILE A 103 -2.18 -10.03 -18.80
CA ILE A 103 -1.72 -11.42 -18.71
C ILE A 103 -2.78 -12.23 -17.98
N PRO A 104 -3.35 -13.29 -18.62
CA PRO A 104 -4.32 -14.14 -17.95
C PRO A 104 -3.74 -14.83 -16.72
N GLY A 105 -4.47 -14.80 -15.62
CA GLY A 105 -4.08 -15.45 -14.37
C GLY A 105 -3.16 -14.62 -13.46
N LEU A 106 -2.71 -13.45 -13.91
CA LEU A 106 -1.82 -12.61 -13.11
C LEU A 106 -2.52 -12.06 -11.86
N SER A 107 -3.79 -11.66 -12.00
CA SER A 107 -4.58 -11.19 -10.86
C SER A 107 -4.83 -12.30 -9.85
N ASP A 108 -5.04 -13.54 -10.31
CA ASP A 108 -5.21 -14.70 -9.44
C ASP A 108 -3.92 -15.01 -8.69
N ALA A 109 -2.76 -14.86 -9.35
CA ALA A 109 -1.46 -15.05 -8.72
C ALA A 109 -1.25 -14.03 -7.60
N PHE A 110 -1.62 -12.77 -7.81
CA PHE A 110 -1.52 -11.73 -6.78
C PHE A 110 -2.51 -11.95 -5.65
N SER A 111 -3.71 -12.42 -5.94
CA SER A 111 -4.69 -12.76 -4.90
C SER A 111 -4.20 -13.89 -4.00
N GLY A 112 -3.48 -14.88 -4.58
CA GLY A 112 -2.90 -15.98 -3.84
C GLY A 112 -1.75 -15.59 -2.92
N MET A 113 -1.19 -14.38 -3.07
CA MET A 113 -0.12 -13.88 -2.22
C MET A 113 -0.61 -13.20 -0.93
N GLY A 114 -1.91 -13.25 -0.65
CA GLY A 114 -2.47 -12.70 0.59
C GLY A 114 -2.60 -11.19 0.62
N MET A 115 -2.61 -10.59 -0.54
CA MET A 115 -2.81 -9.15 -0.67
C MET A 115 -4.24 -8.78 -0.98
#